data_381d6b30d50398982b94c9030859d1d6
#
_entry.id   381d6b30d50398982b94c9030859d1d6
#
_cell.length_a   1.000
_cell.length_b   1.000
_cell.length_c   1.000
_cell.angle_alpha   90.00
_cell.angle_beta   90.00
_cell.angle_gamma   90.00
#
_symmetry.space_group_name_H-M   'P 1'
#
loop_
_entity.id
_entity.type
_entity.pdbx_description
1 polymer ?
#
loop_
_entity_poly.entity_id
_entity_poly.type
_entity_poly.pdbx_seq_one_letter_code
_entity_poly.pdbx_strand_id
1 'polypeptide(L)'
;MNLTRQETETIQPDMSSVPTTPEEKRMNTSQSAPIARAVGAAGSQPVERHSAEVLKVSTRSRPSAVAGAIAGVIRDSGMAEVQSIGAGATNQAIKAVAIARSYLSEEGVDIVCTPSFIDVAIDDEERTAIRLLVERR
;
A
#
# COMPACT_ATOMS: atom_id res chain seq x y z
N MET A 1 11.68 22.63 28.97
CA MET A 1 11.21 21.44 28.89
C MET A 1 9.91 21.38 28.37
N ASN A 2 9.02 21.93 28.91
CA ASN A 2 7.69 21.88 28.43
C ASN A 2 7.54 22.36 27.02
N LEU A 3 8.38 23.23 26.67
CA LEU A 3 8.27 23.77 25.33
C LEU A 3 8.38 22.73 24.26
N THR A 4 9.22 21.81 24.49
CA THR A 4 9.43 20.78 23.51
C THR A 4 8.19 20.01 23.20
N ARG A 5 7.44 19.69 24.18
CA ARG A 5 6.28 18.93 23.95
C ARG A 5 5.27 19.67 23.18
N GLN A 6 5.12 20.92 23.43
CA GLN A 6 4.14 21.67 22.75
C GLN A 6 4.39 21.68 21.28
N GLU A 7 5.61 21.77 20.92
CA GLU A 7 5.91 21.82 19.52
C GLU A 7 5.49 20.55 18.82
N THR A 8 5.69 19.46 19.47
CA THR A 8 5.36 18.21 18.86
C THR A 8 3.87 18.13 18.59
N GLU A 9 3.09 18.57 19.50
CA GLU A 9 1.68 18.51 19.32
C GLU A 9 1.23 19.36 18.17
N THR A 10 1.80 20.48 18.04
CA THR A 10 1.39 21.37 16.99
C THR A 10 1.55 20.75 15.62
N ILE A 11 2.57 20.03 15.44
CA ILE A 11 2.84 19.45 14.15
C ILE A 11 1.83 18.45 13.71
N GLN A 12 1.41 17.60 14.55
CA GLN A 12 0.49 16.57 14.15
C GLN A 12 -0.82 17.01 13.58
N PRO A 13 -1.50 17.89 14.22
CA PRO A 13 -2.79 18.28 13.71
C PRO A 13 -2.71 18.86 12.32
N ASP A 14 -1.67 19.55 12.08
CA ASP A 14 -1.53 20.15 10.79
C ASP A 14 -1.47 19.13 9.69
N MET A 15 -0.72 18.12 9.89
CA MET A 15 -0.59 17.12 8.88
C MET A 15 -1.89 16.42 8.59
N SER A 16 -2.64 16.17 9.59
CA SER A 16 -3.85 15.45 9.35
C SER A 16 -4.90 16.30 8.66
N SER A 17 -4.92 17.56 8.91
CA SER A 17 -5.96 18.32 8.30
C SER A 17 -5.70 18.60 6.84
N VAL A 18 -4.56 18.89 6.52
CA VAL A 18 -4.26 19.23 5.17
C VAL A 18 -4.56 18.14 4.21
N PRO A 19 -4.52 17.04 4.52
CA PRO A 19 -4.61 15.99 3.70
C PRO A 19 -5.40 16.10 2.58
N THR A 20 -5.54 16.44 2.21
CA THR A 20 -5.68 16.13 1.13
C THR A 20 -6.73 15.30 0.70
N THR A 21 -7.56 15.01 1.45
CA THR A 21 -8.69 14.25 1.04
C THR A 21 -9.29 14.72 -0.28
N PRO A 22 -9.48 15.99 -0.46
CA PRO A 22 -10.10 16.46 -1.69
C PRO A 22 -9.29 16.10 -2.92
N GLU A 23 -8.03 16.12 -2.78
CA GLU A 23 -7.20 15.80 -3.89
C GLU A 23 -7.29 14.35 -4.27
N GLU A 24 -7.37 13.52 -3.29
CA GLU A 24 -7.48 12.13 -3.56
C GLU A 24 -8.73 11.84 -4.35
N LYS A 25 -9.79 12.49 -4.03
CA LYS A 25 -11.01 12.25 -4.74
C LYS A 25 -10.89 12.60 -6.20
N ARG A 26 -10.26 13.67 -6.49
CA ARG A 26 -10.10 14.04 -7.85
C ARG A 26 -9.29 13.04 -8.60
N MET A 27 -8.22 12.61 -8.05
CA MET A 27 -7.37 11.68 -8.72
C MET A 27 -8.13 10.39 -8.93
N ASN A 28 -8.91 10.02 -7.95
CA ASN A 28 -9.63 8.82 -8.03
C ASN A 28 -10.55 8.84 -9.23
N THR A 29 -11.29 9.91 -9.38
CA THR A 29 -12.22 10.00 -10.44
C THR A 29 -11.57 9.89 -11.81
N SER A 30 -10.48 10.50 -11.95
CA SER A 30 -9.88 10.53 -13.26
C SER A 30 -9.24 9.22 -13.64
N GLN A 31 -8.73 8.50 -12.71
CA GLN A 31 -8.06 7.32 -13.07
C GLN A 31 -8.85 6.06 -13.18
N SER A 32 -9.80 5.91 -12.39
CA SER A 32 -10.46 4.65 -12.34
C SER A 32 -10.93 4.09 -13.65
N ALA A 33 -11.61 4.83 -14.37
CA ALA A 33 -12.19 4.31 -15.59
C ALA A 33 -11.19 3.72 -16.58
N PRO A 34 -10.32 4.48 -17.05
CA PRO A 34 -9.42 4.00 -18.06
C PRO A 34 -8.59 2.80 -17.61
N ILE A 35 -8.14 2.84 -16.44
CA ILE A 35 -7.35 1.78 -15.95
C ILE A 35 -8.05 0.47 -15.90
N ALA A 36 -9.20 0.47 -15.37
CA ALA A 36 -9.90 -0.76 -15.20
C ALA A 36 -10.04 -1.47 -16.51
N ARG A 37 -10.35 -0.67 -17.50
CA ARG A 37 -10.52 -1.27 -18.71
C ARG A 37 -9.27 -1.83 -19.21
N ALA A 38 -8.30 -1.14 -19.28
CA ALA A 38 -7.06 -1.58 -19.83
C ALA A 38 -6.65 -2.88 -19.19
N VAL A 39 -6.81 -2.95 -17.93
CA VAL A 39 -6.44 -4.12 -17.23
C VAL A 39 -7.21 -5.32 -17.71
N GLY A 40 -8.46 -5.15 -17.89
CA GLY A 40 -9.24 -6.26 -18.34
C GLY A 40 -8.70 -6.82 -19.61
N ALA A 41 -8.41 -5.96 -20.49
CA ALA A 41 -7.94 -6.39 -21.76
C ALA A 41 -6.63 -7.08 -21.60
N ALA A 42 -5.79 -6.50 -20.87
CA ALA A 42 -4.50 -7.06 -20.70
C ALA A 42 -4.61 -8.42 -20.12
N GLY A 43 -5.56 -8.56 -19.28
CA GLY A 43 -5.65 -9.81 -18.62
C GLY A 43 -5.65 -10.98 -19.56
N SER A 44 -6.06 -10.65 -20.71
CA SER A 44 -6.14 -11.74 -21.59
C SER A 44 -4.82 -12.38 -21.70
N GLN A 45 -3.93 -11.70 -21.41
CA GLN A 45 -2.76 -12.24 -21.66
C GLN A 45 -2.07 -12.99 -20.85
N PRO A 46 -1.68 -13.43 -20.96
CA PRO A 46 -1.00 -14.33 -20.55
C PRO A 46 -0.14 -14.35 -19.65
N VAL A 47 0.13 -13.91 -19.52
CA VAL A 47 1.05 -13.91 -18.87
C VAL A 47 1.19 -14.07 -17.70
N GLU A 48 0.47 -13.86 -17.29
CA GLU A 48 0.56 -14.11 -16.18
C GLU A 48 1.63 -14.24 -15.52
N ARG A 49 2.23 -14.33 -15.72
CA ARG A 49 3.35 -14.51 -15.25
C ARG A 49 3.40 -13.85 -14.11
N HIS A 50 3.37 -13.94 -13.29
CA HIS A 50 3.69 -13.24 -12.25
C HIS A 50 2.85 -12.17 -11.93
N SER A 51 1.74 -12.30 -11.83
CA SER A 51 0.97 -11.26 -11.35
C SER A 51 1.33 -11.32 -9.89
N ALA A 52 1.80 -10.32 -9.35
CA ALA A 52 2.16 -10.30 -7.97
C ALA A 52 0.92 -10.59 -7.16
N GLU A 53 1.07 -11.34 -6.11
CA GLU A 53 -0.06 -11.66 -5.29
C GLU A 53 -0.46 -10.39 -4.54
N VAL A 54 -1.74 -10.09 -4.50
CA VAL A 54 -2.22 -8.87 -3.87
C VAL A 54 -2.68 -9.13 -2.45
N LEU A 55 -2.13 -8.35 -1.52
CA LEU A 55 -2.49 -8.48 -0.12
C LEU A 55 -3.24 -7.22 0.29
N LYS A 56 -4.45 -7.37 0.78
CA LYS A 56 -5.25 -6.23 1.16
C LYS A 56 -5.15 -6.00 2.64
N VAL A 57 -4.88 -4.77 3.03
CA VAL A 57 -4.63 -4.44 4.42
C VAL A 57 -5.68 -3.46 4.91
N SER A 58 -6.19 -3.69 6.09
CA SER A 58 -7.17 -2.81 6.69
C SER A 58 -6.62 -2.28 8.00
N THR A 59 -7.36 -1.43 8.66
CA THR A 59 -6.93 -0.91 9.95
C THR A 59 -6.86 -2.01 10.99
N ARG A 60 -7.57 -3.11 10.77
CA ARG A 60 -7.55 -4.21 11.70
C ARG A 60 -6.47 -5.24 11.42
N SER A 61 -5.82 -5.11 10.30
CA SER A 61 -4.78 -6.06 9.93
C SER A 61 -3.62 -5.92 10.90
N ARG A 62 -3.03 -7.04 11.25
CA ARG A 62 -1.88 -7.02 12.14
C ARG A 62 -0.62 -6.94 11.32
N PRO A 63 0.19 -5.93 11.52
CA PRO A 63 1.36 -5.75 10.69
C PRO A 63 2.29 -6.96 10.66
N SER A 64 2.44 -7.65 11.77
CA SER A 64 3.34 -8.79 11.77
C SER A 64 2.80 -9.93 10.93
N ALA A 65 1.49 -10.10 10.91
CA ALA A 65 0.90 -11.17 10.12
C ALA A 65 1.00 -10.83 8.63
N VAL A 66 0.74 -9.56 8.31
CA VAL A 66 0.85 -9.13 6.92
C VAL A 66 2.30 -9.23 6.49
N ALA A 67 3.23 -8.92 7.37
CA ALA A 67 4.64 -9.00 7.05
C ALA A 67 5.05 -10.42 6.71
N GLY A 68 4.51 -11.38 7.44
CA GLY A 68 4.79 -12.78 7.14
C GLY A 68 4.30 -13.14 5.76
N ALA A 69 3.12 -12.63 5.40
CA ALA A 69 2.58 -12.91 4.09
C ALA A 69 3.42 -12.26 2.99
N ILE A 70 3.85 -11.03 3.22
CA ILE A 70 4.69 -10.34 2.25
C ILE A 70 5.98 -11.12 2.06
N ALA A 71 6.61 -11.51 3.16
CA ALA A 71 7.87 -12.23 3.06
C ALA A 71 7.69 -13.54 2.30
N GLY A 72 6.59 -14.22 2.55
CA GLY A 72 6.34 -15.47 1.85
C GLY A 72 6.20 -15.26 0.35
N VAL A 73 5.46 -14.24 -0.04
CA VAL A 73 5.27 -13.97 -1.46
C VAL A 73 6.60 -13.55 -2.11
N ILE A 74 7.39 -12.77 -1.40
CA ILE A 74 8.67 -12.33 -1.94
C ILE A 74 9.61 -13.54 -2.13
N ARG A 75 9.59 -14.47 -1.20
CA ARG A 75 10.43 -15.65 -1.34
C ARG A 75 10.01 -16.47 -2.54
N ASP A 76 8.73 -16.57 -2.79
CA ASP A 76 8.24 -17.34 -3.91
C ASP A 76 8.39 -16.66 -5.25
N SER A 77 7.99 -15.44 -5.35
CA SER A 77 7.94 -14.80 -6.65
C SER A 77 8.78 -13.54 -6.77
N GLY A 78 9.30 -13.04 -5.69
CA GLY A 78 10.14 -11.85 -5.73
C GLY A 78 9.39 -10.53 -5.71
N MET A 79 8.07 -10.57 -5.72
CA MET A 79 7.29 -9.36 -5.79
C MET A 79 5.95 -9.54 -5.12
N ALA A 80 5.52 -8.56 -4.37
CA ALA A 80 4.23 -8.60 -3.70
C ALA A 80 3.57 -7.25 -3.86
N GLU A 81 2.26 -7.23 -3.91
CA GLU A 81 1.54 -5.99 -4.01
C GLU A 81 0.66 -5.85 -2.77
N VAL A 82 0.72 -4.70 -2.12
CA VAL A 82 -0.07 -4.47 -0.91
C VAL A 82 -0.98 -3.31 -1.19
N GLN A 83 -2.25 -3.46 -0.90
CA GLN A 83 -3.22 -2.40 -1.14
C GLN A 83 -3.88 -1.98 0.15
N SER A 84 -4.08 -0.69 0.33
CA SER A 84 -4.71 -0.17 1.53
C SER A 84 -5.53 1.06 1.19
N ILE A 85 -6.63 1.26 1.91
CA ILE A 85 -7.47 2.41 1.72
C ILE A 85 -7.53 3.16 3.04
N GLY A 86 -7.18 4.41 3.01
CA GLY A 86 -7.24 5.26 4.19
C GLY A 86 -5.95 5.26 4.98
N ALA A 87 -5.79 6.27 5.79
CA ALA A 87 -4.55 6.49 6.51
C ALA A 87 -4.21 5.38 7.48
N GLY A 88 -5.20 4.91 8.20
CA GLY A 88 -4.95 3.86 9.18
C GLY A 88 -4.46 2.58 8.54
N ALA A 89 -5.10 2.19 7.45
CA ALA A 89 -4.73 0.96 6.77
C ALA A 89 -3.34 1.13 6.15
N THR A 90 -3.07 2.30 5.61
CA THR A 90 -1.77 2.54 4.99
C THR A 90 -0.67 2.49 6.04
N ASN A 91 -0.94 3.00 7.23
CA ASN A 91 0.02 2.94 8.30
C ASN A 91 0.34 1.48 8.65
N GLN A 92 -0.69 0.64 8.71
CA GLN A 92 -0.47 -0.77 9.01
C GLN A 92 0.32 -1.43 7.88
N ALA A 93 0.04 -1.03 6.64
CA ALA A 93 0.73 -1.60 5.50
C ALA A 93 2.22 -1.24 5.51
N ILE A 94 2.53 0.01 5.81
CA ILE A 94 3.92 0.43 5.85
C ILE A 94 4.67 -0.29 6.98
N LYS A 95 4.03 -0.45 8.12
CA LYS A 95 4.66 -1.18 9.21
C LYS A 95 4.94 -2.61 8.78
N ALA A 96 3.99 -3.20 8.07
CA ALA A 96 4.16 -4.57 7.63
C ALA A 96 5.33 -4.70 6.66
N VAL A 97 5.49 -3.74 5.77
CA VAL A 97 6.61 -3.79 4.83
C VAL A 97 7.93 -3.67 5.58
N ALA A 98 7.97 -2.80 6.59
CA ALA A 98 9.18 -2.63 7.37
C ALA A 98 9.54 -3.92 8.13
N ILE A 99 8.53 -4.58 8.68
CA ILE A 99 8.78 -5.82 9.40
C ILE A 99 9.21 -6.91 8.42
N ALA A 100 8.57 -6.96 7.26
CA ALA A 100 8.93 -7.95 6.25
C ALA A 100 10.37 -7.76 5.83
N ARG A 101 10.80 -6.52 5.74
CA ARG A 101 12.18 -6.24 5.36
C ARG A 101 13.13 -6.81 6.40
N SER A 102 12.76 -6.72 7.65
CA SER A 102 13.60 -7.28 8.69
C SER A 102 13.68 -8.79 8.58
N TYR A 103 12.54 -9.43 8.36
CA TYR A 103 12.55 -10.89 8.23
C TYR A 103 13.43 -11.32 7.07
N LEU A 104 13.30 -10.66 5.95
CA LEU A 104 14.01 -11.06 4.76
C LEU A 104 15.49 -10.71 4.80
N SER A 105 15.84 -9.67 5.52
CA SER A 105 17.24 -9.30 5.57
C SER A 105 18.08 -10.37 6.26
N GLU A 106 17.47 -11.15 7.13
CA GLU A 106 18.19 -12.22 7.76
C GLU A 106 18.52 -13.30 6.76
N GLU A 107 17.85 -13.32 5.64
CA GLU A 107 18.12 -14.28 4.61
C GLU A 107 18.93 -13.66 3.49
N GLY A 108 19.42 -12.46 3.69
CA GLY A 108 20.19 -11.80 2.67
C GLY A 108 19.39 -11.17 1.56
N VAL A 109 18.08 -11.03 1.77
CA VAL A 109 17.22 -10.46 0.74
C VAL A 109 16.82 -9.05 1.16
N ASP A 110 17.01 -8.09 0.27
CA ASP A 110 16.59 -6.73 0.54
C ASP A 110 15.39 -6.41 -0.35
N ILE A 111 14.52 -5.55 0.11
CA ILE A 111 13.33 -5.20 -0.66
C ILE A 111 13.16 -3.70 -0.69
N VAL A 112 12.46 -3.23 -1.70
CA VAL A 112 12.11 -1.84 -1.81
C VAL A 112 10.62 -1.77 -2.05
N CYS A 113 10.04 -0.63 -1.80
CA CYS A 113 8.61 -0.47 -1.88
C CYS A 113 8.30 0.78 -2.70
N THR A 114 7.49 0.63 -3.72
CA THR A 114 7.12 1.74 -4.58
C THR A 114 5.64 2.02 -4.42
N PRO A 115 5.27 3.18 -3.90
CA PRO A 115 3.85 3.48 -3.72
C PRO A 115 3.26 4.11 -4.96
N SER A 116 1.98 3.91 -5.14
CA SER A 116 1.24 4.58 -6.20
C SER A 116 -0.23 4.61 -5.80
N PHE A 117 -1.01 5.42 -6.49
CA PHE A 117 -2.44 5.44 -6.24
C PHE A 117 -3.11 4.49 -7.22
N ILE A 118 -4.18 3.88 -6.78
CA ILE A 118 -5.01 3.10 -7.68
C ILE A 118 -6.44 3.32 -7.24
N ASP A 119 -7.37 3.04 -8.11
CA ASP A 119 -8.77 3.14 -7.77
C ASP A 119 -9.34 1.75 -7.63
N VAL A 120 -10.11 1.55 -6.61
CA VAL A 120 -10.74 0.25 -6.40
C VAL A 120 -12.23 0.47 -6.20
N ALA A 121 -13.01 -0.50 -6.59
CA ALA A 121 -14.45 -0.42 -6.43
C ALA A 121 -14.89 -1.25 -5.26
N ILE A 122 -15.62 -0.62 -4.34
CA ILE A 122 -16.12 -1.32 -3.19
C ILE A 122 -17.57 -0.96 -3.05
N ASP A 123 -18.45 -1.95 -3.15
CA ASP A 123 -19.89 -1.72 -3.03
C ASP A 123 -20.33 -0.66 -4.00
N ASP A 124 -19.93 -0.78 -5.23
CA ASP A 124 -20.32 0.13 -6.28
C ASP A 124 -19.80 1.54 -6.07
N GLU A 125 -18.84 1.71 -5.20
CA GLU A 125 -18.29 3.01 -4.96
C GLU A 125 -16.83 2.97 -5.26
N GLU A 126 -16.33 3.95 -5.95
CA GLU A 126 -14.90 3.99 -6.24
C GLU A 126 -14.15 4.65 -5.12
N ARG A 127 -13.11 4.03 -4.68
CA ARG A 127 -12.29 4.58 -3.61
C ARG A 127 -10.85 4.60 -4.06
N THR A 128 -10.14 5.62 -3.63
CA THR A 128 -8.73 5.70 -3.95
C THR A 128 -7.97 4.89 -2.92
N ALA A 129 -7.10 4.06 -3.41
CA ALA A 129 -6.28 3.22 -2.53
C ALA A 129 -4.82 3.50 -2.79
N ILE A 130 -3.99 3.13 -1.85
CA ILE A 130 -2.56 3.17 -2.02
C ILE A 130 -2.12 1.76 -2.35
N ARG A 131 -1.33 1.66 -3.38
CA ARG A 131 -0.76 0.40 -3.76
C ARG A 131 0.72 0.47 -3.47
N LEU A 132 1.23 -0.49 -2.75
CA LEU A 132 2.65 -0.57 -2.46
C LEU A 132 3.20 -1.78 -3.20
N LEU A 133 4.05 -1.54 -4.15
CA LEU A 133 4.66 -2.64 -4.87
C LEU A 133 5.97 -2.95 -4.17
N VAL A 134 6.11 -4.13 -3.64
CA VAL A 134 7.27 -4.53 -2.87
C VAL A 134 8.07 -5.52 -3.69
N GLU A 135 9.31 -5.22 -3.94
CA GLU A 135 10.15 -6.07 -4.79
C GLU A 135 11.53 -6.26 -4.21
N ARG A 136 12.18 -7.31 -4.64
CA ARG A 136 13.56 -7.51 -4.24
C ARG A 136 14.39 -6.43 -4.89
N ARG A 137 15.39 -6.00 -4.17
CA ARG A 137 16.23 -4.99 -4.72
C ARG A 137 17.47 -5.57 -5.33
#